data_a1d5aa86a84b74eb4d9d39244c542d9e
#
_entry.id   a1d5aa86a84b74eb4d9d39244c542d9e
#
_cell.length_a   1.000
_cell.length_b   1.000
_cell.length_c   1.000
_cell.angle_alpha   90.00
_cell.angle_beta   90.00
_cell.angle_gamma   90.00
#
_symmetry.space_group_name_H-M   'P 1'
#
loop_
_entity.id
_entity.type
_entity.pdbx_description
1 polymer ?
#
loop_
_entity_poly.entity_id
_entity_poly.type
_entity_poly.pdbx_seq_one_letter_code
_entity_poly.pdbx_strand_id
1 'polypeptide(L)'
;IKRNFQGYTTDKADALIGVGASSISQLPTGYYQNAVPRADYERRVSDTGLATVRGILLSDDDKMRAGVIERLMCEFEFSKSSLQSVFGDLAKPVIDKAEELVAADEEGLVERTADGFRVTELGQPFVRAIASCFDAYLGKGNSTFSAGV
;
A
#
# COMPACT_ATOMS: atom_id res chain seq x y z
N ILE A 1 -5.21 -4.54 13.01
CA ILE A 1 -6.04 -4.20 11.83
C ILE A 1 -5.14 -4.22 10.60
N LYS A 2 -5.64 -4.73 9.48
CA LYS A 2 -5.01 -4.69 8.16
C LYS A 2 -5.90 -3.89 7.19
N ARG A 3 -5.34 -3.50 6.06
CA ARG A 3 -6.07 -2.84 4.99
C ARG A 3 -5.88 -3.59 3.68
N ASN A 4 -6.99 -3.84 2.97
CA ASN A 4 -6.99 -4.46 1.65
C ASN A 4 -7.89 -3.65 0.69
N PHE A 5 -8.17 -4.18 -0.51
CA PHE A 5 -9.02 -3.53 -1.52
C PHE A 5 -10.48 -3.33 -1.08
N GLN A 6 -10.93 -4.02 -0.04
CA GLN A 6 -12.30 -3.88 0.49
C GLN A 6 -12.38 -2.89 1.65
N GLY A 7 -11.23 -2.46 2.22
CA GLY A 7 -11.16 -1.56 3.35
C GLY A 7 -10.35 -2.13 4.52
N TYR A 8 -10.73 -1.77 5.74
CA TYR A 8 -10.08 -2.26 6.96
C TYR A 8 -10.66 -3.61 7.37
N THR A 9 -9.79 -4.52 7.81
CA THR A 9 -10.16 -5.87 8.23
C THR A 9 -9.33 -6.35 9.40
N THR A 10 -9.88 -7.26 10.20
CA THR A 10 -9.15 -8.03 11.22
C THR A 10 -8.67 -9.38 10.70
N ASP A 11 -9.02 -9.73 9.46
CA ASP A 11 -8.57 -10.96 8.82
C ASP A 11 -7.05 -10.94 8.64
N LYS A 12 -6.41 -12.04 9.04
CA LYS A 12 -4.96 -12.23 8.97
C LYS A 12 -4.50 -13.03 7.75
N ALA A 13 -5.43 -13.38 6.85
CA ALA A 13 -5.09 -14.12 5.64
C ALA A 13 -4.01 -13.40 4.82
N ASP A 14 -3.02 -14.15 4.35
CA ASP A 14 -1.93 -13.63 3.53
C ASP A 14 -2.31 -13.53 2.04
N ALA A 15 -3.44 -14.10 1.66
CA ALA A 15 -3.94 -14.08 0.31
C ALA A 15 -5.42 -13.69 0.27
N LEU A 16 -5.75 -12.84 -0.69
CA LEU A 16 -7.13 -12.48 -1.02
C LEU A 16 -7.38 -12.89 -2.47
N ILE A 17 -8.37 -13.76 -2.68
CA ILE A 17 -8.76 -14.19 -4.01
C ILE A 17 -10.00 -13.43 -4.46
N GLY A 18 -9.83 -12.63 -5.50
CA GLY A 18 -10.91 -11.87 -6.11
C GLY A 18 -11.74 -12.75 -7.07
N VAL A 19 -13.04 -12.87 -6.82
CA VAL A 19 -13.98 -13.61 -7.65
C VAL A 19 -14.88 -12.63 -8.39
N GLY A 20 -15.07 -12.86 -9.69
CA GLY A 20 -15.91 -12.01 -10.54
C GLY A 20 -15.13 -11.12 -11.51
N ALA A 21 -15.86 -10.46 -12.40
CA ALA A 21 -15.30 -9.51 -13.36
C ALA A 21 -14.66 -8.33 -12.63
N SER A 22 -13.55 -7.82 -13.16
CA SER A 22 -12.73 -6.72 -12.63
C SER A 22 -12.10 -6.95 -11.26
N SER A 23 -12.39 -8.04 -10.56
CA SER A 23 -11.87 -8.28 -9.21
C SER A 23 -10.35 -8.38 -9.19
N ILE A 24 -9.76 -7.96 -8.07
CA ILE A 24 -8.32 -7.98 -7.83
C ILE A 24 -8.03 -9.01 -6.75
N SER A 25 -7.10 -9.91 -7.05
CA SER A 25 -6.49 -10.83 -6.09
C SER A 25 -5.20 -10.23 -5.57
N GLN A 26 -4.93 -10.42 -4.28
CA GLN A 26 -3.66 -10.08 -3.64
C GLN A 26 -3.03 -11.36 -3.11
N LEU A 27 -1.83 -11.66 -3.59
CA LEU A 27 -1.02 -12.78 -3.13
C LEU A 27 0.31 -12.23 -2.57
N PRO A 28 1.07 -13.01 -1.80
CA PRO A 28 2.39 -12.58 -1.30
C PRO A 28 3.37 -12.18 -2.41
N THR A 29 3.15 -12.65 -3.63
CA THR A 29 3.99 -12.39 -4.80
C THR A 29 3.53 -11.18 -5.62
N GLY A 30 2.28 -10.73 -5.49
CA GLY A 30 1.77 -9.64 -6.32
C GLY A 30 0.26 -9.50 -6.36
N TYR A 31 -0.19 -8.63 -7.25
CA TYR A 31 -1.60 -8.39 -7.52
C TYR A 31 -1.99 -8.92 -8.90
N TYR A 32 -3.20 -9.47 -9.01
CA TYR A 32 -3.71 -10.09 -10.23
C TYR A 32 -5.15 -9.63 -10.45
N GLN A 33 -5.47 -9.19 -11.65
CA GLN A 33 -6.80 -8.68 -11.98
C GLN A 33 -7.49 -9.52 -13.04
N ASN A 34 -8.74 -9.84 -12.79
CA ASN A 34 -9.63 -10.50 -13.75
C ASN A 34 -10.10 -9.51 -14.83
N ALA A 35 -10.54 -10.05 -15.96
CA ALA A 35 -11.11 -9.30 -17.06
C ALA A 35 -12.21 -8.35 -16.57
N VAL A 36 -12.15 -7.10 -17.02
CA VAL A 36 -13.09 -6.05 -16.60
C VAL A 36 -14.46 -6.21 -17.27
N PRO A 37 -14.56 -6.42 -18.60
CA PRO A 37 -15.85 -6.67 -19.23
C PRO A 37 -16.43 -8.04 -18.81
N ARG A 38 -17.68 -8.04 -18.34
CA ARG A 38 -18.36 -9.24 -17.87
C ARG A 38 -18.35 -10.38 -18.92
N ALA A 39 -18.65 -10.05 -20.17
CA ALA A 39 -18.66 -11.06 -21.24
C ALA A 39 -17.28 -11.70 -21.47
N ASP A 40 -16.20 -10.92 -21.36
CA ASP A 40 -14.83 -11.46 -21.47
C ASP A 40 -14.46 -12.31 -20.26
N TYR A 41 -14.88 -11.91 -19.05
CA TYR A 41 -14.73 -12.70 -17.85
C TYR A 41 -15.42 -14.06 -17.97
N GLU A 42 -16.71 -14.08 -18.32
CA GLU A 42 -17.51 -15.30 -18.46
C GLU A 42 -16.91 -16.23 -19.52
N ARG A 43 -16.54 -15.68 -20.67
CA ARG A 43 -15.89 -16.45 -21.75
C ARG A 43 -14.58 -17.10 -21.27
N ARG A 44 -13.70 -16.34 -20.63
CA ARG A 44 -12.41 -16.86 -20.14
C ARG A 44 -12.57 -17.93 -19.09
N VAL A 45 -13.48 -17.75 -18.15
CA VAL A 45 -13.78 -18.78 -17.13
C VAL A 45 -14.30 -20.05 -17.80
N SER A 46 -15.18 -19.95 -18.81
CA SER A 46 -15.69 -21.10 -19.54
C SER A 46 -14.60 -21.82 -20.34
N ASP A 47 -13.70 -21.09 -20.98
CA ASP A 47 -12.67 -21.65 -21.86
C ASP A 47 -11.48 -22.24 -21.09
N THR A 48 -11.05 -21.61 -20.01
CA THR A 48 -9.78 -21.95 -19.33
C THR A 48 -9.89 -22.12 -17.81
N GLY A 49 -11.03 -21.82 -17.21
CA GLY A 49 -11.23 -21.82 -15.76
C GLY A 49 -10.68 -20.58 -15.05
N LEU A 50 -9.95 -19.71 -15.76
CA LEU A 50 -9.31 -18.51 -15.20
C LEU A 50 -9.61 -17.29 -16.05
N ALA A 51 -9.89 -16.16 -15.40
CA ALA A 51 -10.17 -14.89 -16.07
C ALA A 51 -9.12 -13.81 -15.82
N THR A 52 -7.98 -14.16 -15.25
CA THR A 52 -6.88 -13.22 -15.01
C THR A 52 -6.31 -12.71 -16.33
N VAL A 53 -6.24 -11.37 -16.49
CA VAL A 53 -5.75 -10.71 -17.71
C VAL A 53 -4.48 -9.91 -17.49
N ARG A 54 -4.18 -9.53 -16.25
CA ARG A 54 -2.96 -8.82 -15.92
C ARG A 54 -2.56 -9.09 -14.47
N GLY A 55 -1.28 -8.90 -14.19
CA GLY A 55 -0.73 -8.96 -12.85
C GLY A 55 0.50 -8.09 -12.73
N ILE A 56 0.88 -7.79 -11.51
CA ILE A 56 2.13 -7.13 -11.17
C ILE A 56 2.81 -7.92 -10.07
N LEU A 57 4.07 -8.26 -10.26
CA LEU A 57 4.90 -8.85 -9.21
C LEU A 57 5.44 -7.72 -8.34
N LEU A 58 5.45 -7.96 -7.03
CA LEU A 58 5.98 -7.02 -6.06
C LEU A 58 7.46 -7.29 -5.81
N SER A 59 8.28 -6.27 -6.01
CA SER A 59 9.68 -6.25 -5.53
C SER A 59 9.72 -6.15 -4.00
N ASP A 60 10.88 -6.33 -3.40
CA ASP A 60 11.04 -6.15 -1.96
C ASP A 60 10.88 -4.68 -1.55
N ASP A 61 11.22 -3.71 -2.41
CA ASP A 61 10.92 -2.29 -2.20
C ASP A 61 9.40 -2.04 -2.19
N ASP A 62 8.65 -2.66 -3.12
CA ASP A 62 7.18 -2.55 -3.14
C ASP A 62 6.55 -3.12 -1.86
N LYS A 63 7.00 -4.28 -1.42
CA LYS A 63 6.52 -4.92 -0.18
C LYS A 63 6.83 -4.07 1.04
N MET A 64 8.02 -3.51 1.12
CA MET A 64 8.43 -2.62 2.20
C MET A 64 7.56 -1.37 2.25
N ARG A 65 7.39 -0.67 1.12
CA ARG A 65 6.56 0.53 1.04
C ARG A 65 5.09 0.24 1.35
N ALA A 66 4.55 -0.86 0.81
CA ALA A 66 3.20 -1.29 1.12
C ALA A 66 3.02 -1.53 2.64
N GLY A 67 3.99 -2.17 3.29
CA GLY A 67 3.98 -2.39 4.74
C GLY A 67 4.04 -1.08 5.55
N VAL A 68 4.83 -0.09 5.10
CA VAL A 68 4.89 1.24 5.74
C VAL A 68 3.58 1.98 5.57
N ILE A 69 3.03 2.00 4.36
CA ILE A 69 1.75 2.65 4.06
C ILE A 69 0.63 2.00 4.89
N GLU A 70 0.59 0.67 4.96
CA GLU A 70 -0.40 -0.05 5.77
C GLU A 70 -0.31 0.31 7.26
N ARG A 71 0.89 0.35 7.83
CA ARG A 71 1.10 0.74 9.24
C ARG A 71 0.66 2.17 9.51
N LEU A 72 1.05 3.11 8.66
CA LEU A 72 0.60 4.50 8.79
C LEU A 72 -0.93 4.60 8.73
N MET A 73 -1.57 3.89 7.80
CA MET A 73 -3.02 3.91 7.65
C MET A 73 -3.77 3.21 8.79
N CYS A 74 -3.17 2.23 9.47
CA CYS A 74 -3.83 1.42 10.48
C CYS A 74 -3.40 1.77 11.92
N GLU A 75 -2.14 2.21 12.10
CA GLU A 75 -1.48 2.38 13.40
C GLU A 75 -0.95 3.80 13.59
N PHE A 76 -0.94 4.62 12.53
CA PHE A 76 -0.41 5.98 12.49
C PHE A 76 1.10 6.11 12.76
N GLU A 77 1.83 5.00 12.81
CA GLU A 77 3.28 5.01 13.07
C GLU A 77 3.99 3.82 12.43
N PHE A 78 5.31 3.94 12.28
CA PHE A 78 6.19 2.79 12.01
C PHE A 78 7.54 2.94 12.71
N SER A 79 8.18 1.80 13.01
CA SER A 79 9.49 1.69 13.65
C SER A 79 10.59 1.57 12.58
N LYS A 80 11.65 2.37 12.71
CA LYS A 80 12.83 2.32 11.85
C LYS A 80 13.64 1.06 12.07
N SER A 81 13.83 0.66 13.33
CA SER A 81 14.59 -0.55 13.67
C SER A 81 13.90 -1.81 13.14
N SER A 82 12.57 -1.88 13.25
CA SER A 82 11.79 -2.98 12.66
C SER A 82 11.94 -3.01 11.13
N LEU A 83 11.88 -1.85 10.49
CA LEU A 83 12.03 -1.77 9.04
C LEU A 83 13.43 -2.22 8.57
N GLN A 84 14.48 -1.73 9.27
CA GLN A 84 15.87 -2.11 8.99
C GLN A 84 16.14 -3.59 9.26
N SER A 85 15.54 -4.17 10.30
CA SER A 85 15.75 -5.59 10.63
C SER A 85 15.19 -6.52 9.55
N VAL A 86 14.13 -6.12 8.86
CA VAL A 86 13.47 -6.92 7.81
C VAL A 86 14.10 -6.66 6.42
N PHE A 87 14.37 -5.39 6.09
CA PHE A 87 14.72 -4.97 4.73
C PHE A 87 16.15 -4.43 4.59
N GLY A 88 16.92 -4.35 5.70
CA GLY A 88 18.31 -3.89 5.66
C GLY A 88 18.46 -2.51 5.02
N ASP A 89 19.40 -2.38 4.09
CA ASP A 89 19.71 -1.13 3.40
C ASP A 89 18.57 -0.62 2.50
N LEU A 90 17.65 -1.49 2.07
CA LEU A 90 16.47 -1.08 1.30
C LEU A 90 15.57 -0.13 2.10
N ALA A 91 15.60 -0.18 3.44
CA ALA A 91 14.81 0.70 4.29
C ALA A 91 15.27 2.16 4.24
N LYS A 92 16.54 2.43 3.86
CA LYS A 92 17.12 3.77 3.93
C LYS A 92 16.32 4.85 3.21
N PRO A 93 15.89 4.70 1.94
CA PRO A 93 15.11 5.74 1.24
C PRO A 93 13.79 6.10 1.94
N VAL A 94 13.13 5.13 2.57
CA VAL A 94 11.89 5.34 3.32
C VAL A 94 12.16 6.09 4.63
N ILE A 95 13.24 5.74 5.32
CA ILE A 95 13.66 6.43 6.55
C ILE A 95 14.08 7.87 6.25
N ASP A 96 14.86 8.09 5.20
CA ASP A 96 15.27 9.43 4.77
C ASP A 96 14.03 10.27 4.41
N LYS A 97 13.05 9.68 3.74
CA LYS A 97 11.77 10.35 3.41
C LYS A 97 10.98 10.74 4.65
N ALA A 98 10.93 9.89 5.66
CA ALA A 98 10.27 10.21 6.92
C ALA A 98 10.95 11.39 7.63
N GLU A 99 12.30 11.44 7.64
CA GLU A 99 13.05 12.56 8.20
C GLU A 99 12.81 13.87 7.43
N GLU A 100 12.74 13.82 6.08
CA GLU A 100 12.37 14.97 5.26
C GLU A 100 10.99 15.51 5.62
N LEU A 101 9.99 14.62 5.77
CA LEU A 101 8.62 15.01 6.11
C LEU A 101 8.57 15.70 7.47
N VAL A 102 9.25 15.14 8.49
CA VAL A 102 9.32 15.77 9.82
C VAL A 102 10.03 17.12 9.78
N ALA A 103 11.10 17.25 8.99
CA ALA A 103 11.85 18.50 8.88
C ALA A 103 11.08 19.61 8.14
N ALA A 104 10.19 19.24 7.22
CA ALA A 104 9.38 20.16 6.42
C ALA A 104 8.01 20.46 7.04
N ASP A 105 7.63 19.77 8.11
CA ASP A 105 6.32 19.91 8.74
C ASP A 105 6.28 21.13 9.67
N GLU A 106 5.63 22.19 9.22
CA GLU A 106 5.39 23.42 10.00
C GLU A 106 4.08 23.35 10.80
N GLU A 107 3.20 22.41 10.50
CA GLU A 107 1.86 22.33 11.06
C GLU A 107 1.75 21.33 12.22
N GLY A 108 2.78 20.51 12.45
CA GLY A 108 2.78 19.50 13.51
C GLY A 108 1.91 18.27 13.16
N LEU A 109 1.82 17.93 11.89
CA LEU A 109 1.04 16.77 11.41
C LEU A 109 1.79 15.45 11.61
N VAL A 110 3.13 15.52 11.68
CA VAL A 110 4.00 14.36 11.85
C VAL A 110 5.09 14.64 12.87
N GLU A 111 5.58 13.60 13.51
CA GLU A 111 6.65 13.75 14.51
C GLU A 111 7.64 12.58 14.46
N ARG A 112 8.84 12.85 14.95
CA ARG A 112 9.83 11.81 15.21
C ARG A 112 9.56 11.17 16.57
N THR A 113 9.49 9.84 16.60
CA THR A 113 9.48 9.08 17.86
C THR A 113 10.89 8.62 18.23
N ALA A 114 11.06 7.98 19.39
CA ALA A 114 12.34 7.42 19.81
C ALA A 114 12.96 6.44 18.79
N ASP A 115 12.14 5.68 18.09
CA ASP A 115 12.56 4.67 17.09
C ASP A 115 11.82 4.81 15.75
N GLY A 116 11.19 5.91 15.44
CA GLY A 116 10.43 5.92 14.21
C GLY A 116 9.81 7.25 13.82
N PHE A 117 8.69 7.12 13.15
CA PHE A 117 7.89 8.18 12.59
C PHE A 117 6.43 7.96 12.99
N ARG A 118 5.75 9.03 13.38
CA ARG A 118 4.34 9.01 13.78
C ARG A 118 3.58 10.15 13.15
N VAL A 119 2.35 9.87 12.77
CA VAL A 119 1.33 10.88 12.43
C VAL A 119 0.65 11.31 13.73
N THR A 120 0.66 12.60 14.03
CA THR A 120 0.05 13.17 15.25
C THR A 120 -1.48 13.10 15.18
N GLU A 121 -2.16 13.35 16.29
CA GLU A 121 -3.63 13.44 16.29
C GLU A 121 -4.14 14.49 15.29
N LEU A 122 -3.43 15.61 15.16
CA LEU A 122 -3.73 16.66 14.19
C LEU A 122 -3.52 16.17 12.75
N GLY A 123 -2.55 15.30 12.52
CA GLY A 123 -2.23 14.73 11.21
C GLY A 123 -3.15 13.58 10.78
N GLN A 124 -3.86 12.91 11.70
CA GLN A 124 -4.67 11.73 11.37
C GLN A 124 -5.71 11.97 10.25
N PRO A 125 -6.42 13.11 10.17
CA PRO A 125 -7.30 13.39 9.04
C PRO A 125 -6.59 13.39 7.68
N PHE A 126 -5.29 13.66 7.67
CA PHE A 126 -4.43 13.77 6.50
C PHE A 126 -3.58 12.50 6.26
N VAL A 127 -3.79 11.43 7.02
CA VAL A 127 -2.95 10.22 6.97
C VAL A 127 -2.82 9.62 5.56
N ARG A 128 -3.85 9.72 4.73
CA ARG A 128 -3.78 9.24 3.33
C ARG A 128 -2.76 10.04 2.51
N ALA A 129 -2.77 11.35 2.65
CA ALA A 129 -1.80 12.23 1.97
C ALA A 129 -0.39 11.97 2.48
N ILE A 130 -0.21 11.86 3.80
CA ILE A 130 1.08 11.54 4.43
C ILE A 130 1.59 10.17 3.97
N ALA A 131 0.77 9.12 4.03
CA ALA A 131 1.13 7.78 3.60
C ALA A 131 1.46 7.72 2.10
N SER A 132 0.80 8.52 1.27
CA SER A 132 1.07 8.59 -0.17
C SER A 132 2.47 9.10 -0.51
N CYS A 133 3.13 9.84 0.40
CA CYS A 133 4.51 10.29 0.22
C CYS A 133 5.51 9.13 0.18
N PHE A 134 5.13 7.95 0.66
CA PHE A 134 5.93 6.72 0.63
C PHE A 134 5.67 5.85 -0.61
N ASP A 135 4.68 6.20 -1.43
CA ASP A 135 4.36 5.50 -2.67
C ASP A 135 5.37 5.88 -3.77
N ALA A 136 6.12 4.89 -4.28
CA ALA A 136 7.11 5.10 -5.33
C ALA A 136 6.49 5.39 -6.71
N TYR A 137 5.22 5.10 -6.89
CA TYR A 137 4.50 5.22 -8.17
C TYR A 137 3.63 6.48 -8.26
N LEU A 138 3.38 7.14 -7.14
CA LEU A 138 2.58 8.35 -7.12
C LEU A 138 3.25 9.46 -7.97
N GLY A 139 2.52 9.97 -8.93
CA GLY A 139 3.00 11.02 -9.85
C GLY A 139 3.86 10.56 -11.01
N LYS A 140 4.18 9.24 -11.13
CA LYS A 140 5.00 8.71 -12.24
C LYS A 140 4.20 8.12 -13.40
N GLY A 141 2.89 8.04 -13.32
CA GLY A 141 2.03 7.40 -14.31
C GLY A 141 0.86 8.27 -14.76
N ASN A 142 0.35 8.02 -15.99
CA ASN A 142 -0.88 8.60 -16.53
C ASN A 142 -2.17 8.03 -15.87
N SER A 143 -2.07 7.36 -14.74
CA SER A 143 -3.22 6.82 -14.05
C SER A 143 -3.86 7.90 -13.17
N THR A 144 -5.06 8.30 -13.53
CA THR A 144 -5.95 9.10 -12.69
C THR A 144 -6.38 8.25 -11.48
N PHE A 145 -5.65 8.36 -10.39
CA PHE A 145 -6.17 7.95 -9.09
C PHE A 145 -7.18 9.00 -8.63
N SER A 146 -8.26 8.56 -7.98
CA SER A 146 -9.17 9.51 -7.33
C SER A 146 -8.34 10.35 -6.36
N ALA A 147 -8.39 11.67 -6.51
CA ALA A 147 -7.79 12.58 -5.56
C ALA A 147 -8.40 12.26 -4.18
N GLY A 148 -7.54 11.93 -3.21
CA GLY A 148 -7.98 11.82 -1.83
C GLY A 148 -8.31 13.23 -1.36
N VAL A 149 -9.59 13.49 -1.13
CA VAL A 149 -10.05 14.66 -0.41
C VAL A 149 -9.97 14.34 1.05
#